data_f60ca873baecf1a2bb5f9c964349275d
#
_entry.id   f60ca873baecf1a2bb5f9c964349275d
#
_cell.length_a   1.000
_cell.length_b   1.000
_cell.length_c   1.000
_cell.angle_alpha   90.00
_cell.angle_beta   90.00
_cell.angle_gamma   90.00
#
_symmetry.space_group_name_H-M   'P 1'
#
loop_
_entity.id
_entity.type
_entity.pdbx_description
1 polymer ?
#
loop_
_entity_poly.entity_id
_entity_poly.type
_entity_poly.pdbx_seq_one_letter_code
_entity_poly.pdbx_strand_id
1 'polypeptide(L)' 'EVVNRIQKTRKDIGLNVTDRIQVKYVTNDRLATAIEKHKDYIARETLCTDFVAEEANTHSFDVEGNELKLDIEKT' A
#
# COMPACT_ATOMS: atom_id res chain seq x y z
N GLU A 1 -7.68 -5.22 -4.90
CA GLU A 1 -7.03 -5.96 -3.81
C GLU A 1 -6.03 -5.14 -3.04
N VAL A 2 -5.06 -4.54 -3.74
CA VAL A 2 -4.06 -3.73 -3.04
C VAL A 2 -4.70 -2.53 -2.35
N VAL A 3 -5.63 -1.86 -3.01
CA VAL A 3 -6.37 -0.75 -2.42
C VAL A 3 -7.07 -1.18 -1.13
N ASN A 4 -7.74 -2.32 -1.17
CA ASN A 4 -8.45 -2.84 0.00
C ASN A 4 -7.51 -3.11 1.17
N ARG A 5 -6.33 -3.65 0.90
CA ARG A 5 -5.34 -3.92 1.94
C ARG A 5 -4.83 -2.63 2.57
N ILE A 6 -4.54 -1.63 1.74
CA ILE A 6 -4.08 -0.34 2.24
C ILE A 6 -5.18 0.35 3.06
N GLN A 7 -6.42 0.34 2.57
CA GLN A 7 -7.54 0.95 3.30
C GLN A 7 -7.75 0.28 4.66
N LYS A 8 -7.68 -1.04 4.70
CA LYS A 8 -7.80 -1.76 5.96
C LYS A 8 -6.69 -1.39 6.93
N THR A 9 -5.46 -1.30 6.44
CA THR A 9 -4.32 -0.95 7.27
C THR A 9 -4.46 0.47 7.82
N ARG A 10 -4.92 1.42 7.01
CA ARG A 10 -5.18 2.78 7.47
C ARG A 10 -6.16 2.77 8.64
N LYS A 11 -7.22 2.01 8.52
CA LYS A 11 -8.22 1.90 9.58
C LYS A 11 -7.63 1.26 10.83
N ASP A 12 -6.83 0.22 10.66
CA ASP A 12 -6.24 -0.52 11.77
C ASP A 12 -5.27 0.33 12.58
N ILE A 13 -4.53 1.23 11.93
CA ILE A 13 -3.59 2.11 12.62
C ILE A 13 -4.21 3.43 13.05
N GLY A 14 -5.53 3.59 12.87
CA GLY A 14 -6.27 4.71 13.44
C GLY A 14 -6.22 6.01 12.64
N LEU A 15 -5.96 5.94 11.35
CA LEU A 15 -5.94 7.13 10.49
C LEU A 15 -7.36 7.59 10.16
N ASN A 16 -7.53 8.89 10.01
CA ASN A 16 -8.78 9.47 9.54
C ASN A 16 -8.90 9.29 8.02
N VAL A 17 -10.12 9.35 7.51
CA VAL A 17 -10.38 9.19 6.07
C VAL A 17 -9.73 10.29 5.22
N THR A 18 -9.42 11.42 5.82
CA THR A 18 -8.81 12.55 5.12
C THR A 18 -7.29 12.64 5.30
N ASP A 19 -6.72 11.78 6.12
CA ASP A 19 -5.27 11.78 6.35
C ASP A 19 -4.55 11.32 5.09
N ARG A 20 -3.48 12.03 4.73
CA ARG A 20 -2.62 11.62 3.63
C ARG A 20 -1.50 10.75 4.18
N ILE A 21 -1.05 9.82 3.35
CA ILE A 21 -0.09 8.81 3.77
C ILE A 21 1.07 8.67 2.78
N GLN A 22 2.17 8.14 3.28
CA GLN A 22 3.26 7.63 2.47
C GLN A 22 3.24 6.11 2.58
N VAL A 23 3.39 5.42 1.46
CA VAL A 23 3.40 3.97 1.43
C VAL A 23 4.70 3.46 0.82
N LYS A 24 5.36 2.58 1.53
CA LYS A 24 6.49 1.80 1.02
C LYS A 24 6.02 0.37 0.89
N TYR A 25 6.43 -0.31 -0.17
CA TYR A 25 6.01 -1.69 -0.37
C TYR A 25 7.14 -2.57 -0.89
N VAL A 26 7.07 -3.85 -0.51
CA VAL A 26 7.95 -4.89 -1.04
C VAL A 26 7.06 -6.06 -1.43
N THR A 27 7.25 -6.56 -2.64
CA THR A 27 6.49 -7.70 -3.14
C THR A 27 7.31 -8.41 -4.23
N ASN A 28 6.74 -9.47 -4.80
CA ASN A 28 7.39 -10.14 -5.92
C ASN A 28 7.17 -9.35 -7.22
N ASP A 29 7.90 -9.72 -8.28
CA ASP A 29 7.86 -9.02 -9.56
C ASP A 29 6.46 -9.01 -10.17
N ARG A 30 5.73 -10.08 -10.00
CA ARG A 30 4.39 -10.25 -10.57
C ARG A 30 3.42 -9.20 -10.02
N LEU A 31 3.36 -9.08 -8.70
CA LEU A 31 2.48 -8.10 -8.07
C LEU A 31 3.02 -6.69 -8.24
N ALA A 32 4.35 -6.52 -8.20
CA ALA A 32 4.96 -5.21 -8.42
C ALA A 32 4.60 -4.64 -9.78
N THR A 33 4.60 -5.47 -10.83
CA THR A 33 4.20 -5.03 -12.16
C THR A 33 2.74 -4.55 -12.16
N ALA A 34 1.85 -5.28 -11.51
CA ALA A 34 0.45 -4.89 -11.41
C ALA A 34 0.29 -3.59 -10.63
N ILE A 35 1.04 -3.42 -9.55
CA ILE A 35 0.99 -2.20 -8.75
C ILE A 35 1.46 -1.00 -9.57
N GLU A 36 2.57 -1.12 -10.28
CA GLU A 36 3.08 -0.03 -11.13
C GLU A 36 2.07 0.37 -12.19
N LYS A 37 1.40 -0.60 -12.78
CA LYS A 37 0.40 -0.36 -13.83
C LYS A 37 -0.79 0.46 -13.30
N HIS A 38 -1.17 0.26 -12.05
CA HIS A 38 -2.33 0.92 -11.45
C HIS A 38 -1.93 1.90 -10.33
N LYS A 39 -0.69 2.33 -10.32
CA LYS A 39 -0.13 3.13 -9.24
C LYS A 39 -0.92 4.41 -8.99
N ASP A 40 -1.26 5.14 -10.04
CA ASP A 40 -2.00 6.40 -9.90
C ASP A 40 -3.38 6.19 -9.30
N TYR A 41 -4.05 5.13 -9.74
CA TYR A 41 -5.36 4.77 -9.20
C TYR A 41 -5.26 4.41 -7.71
N ILE A 42 -4.29 3.58 -7.36
CA ILE A 42 -4.09 3.15 -5.98
C ILE A 42 -3.79 4.35 -5.08
N ALA A 43 -2.90 5.23 -5.52
CA ALA A 43 -2.53 6.41 -4.75
C ALA A 43 -3.72 7.33 -4.52
N ARG A 44 -4.55 7.52 -5.54
CA ARG A 44 -5.72 8.36 -5.45
C ARG A 44 -6.75 7.80 -4.47
N GLU A 45 -7.00 6.50 -4.55
CA GLU A 45 -8.02 5.86 -3.71
C GLU A 45 -7.59 5.77 -2.25
N THR A 46 -6.30 5.79 -1.98
CA THR A 46 -5.77 5.66 -0.62
C THR A 46 -5.21 6.96 -0.05
N LEU A 47 -5.34 8.07 -0.78
CA LEU A 47 -4.77 9.38 -0.39
C LEU A 47 -3.27 9.28 -0.13
N CYS A 48 -2.57 8.50 -0.94
CA CYS A 48 -1.15 8.28 -0.84
C CYS A 48 -0.39 9.38 -1.59
N THR A 49 0.45 10.13 -0.89
CA THR A 49 1.26 11.18 -1.52
C THR A 49 2.56 10.64 -2.07
N ASP A 50 3.06 9.54 -1.50
CA ASP A 50 4.27 8.86 -1.94
C ASP A 50 4.02 7.36 -1.92
N PHE A 51 4.20 6.71 -3.06
CA PHE A 51 4.01 5.26 -3.17
C PHE A 51 5.25 4.69 -3.84
N VAL A 52 6.17 4.14 -3.04
CA VAL A 52 7.49 3.75 -3.51
C VAL A 52 7.80 2.30 -3.19
N ALA A 53 8.61 1.68 -4.05
CA ALA A 53 9.07 0.31 -3.87
C ALA A 53 10.37 0.33 -3.06
N GLU A 54 10.22 0.38 -1.76
CA GLU A 54 11.35 0.38 -0.82
C GLU A 54 11.13 -0.66 0.27
N GLU A 55 12.15 -0.92 1.06
CA GLU A 55 12.07 -1.88 2.15
C GLU A 55 10.88 -1.56 3.06
N ALA A 56 10.05 -2.56 3.31
CA ALA A 56 8.86 -2.44 4.14
C ALA A 56 8.58 -3.79 4.79
N ASN A 57 8.29 -3.80 6.09
CA ASN A 57 8.05 -5.06 6.79
C ASN A 57 7.10 -4.92 7.99
N THR A 58 6.44 -3.79 8.14
CA THR A 58 5.52 -3.55 9.26
C THR A 58 4.23 -4.35 9.11
N HIS A 59 3.69 -4.40 7.90
CA HIS A 59 2.46 -5.12 7.60
C HIS A 59 2.72 -6.11 6.49
N SER A 60 2.19 -7.32 6.59
CA SER A 60 2.38 -8.36 5.59
C SER A 60 1.02 -8.93 5.20
N PHE A 61 0.79 -9.09 3.91
CA PHE A 61 -0.45 -9.61 3.37
C PHE A 61 -0.19 -10.61 2.26
N ASP A 62 -1.13 -11.52 2.07
CA ASP A 62 -1.13 -12.43 0.93
C ASP A 62 -2.18 -11.93 -0.07
N VAL A 63 -1.74 -11.54 -1.25
CA VAL A 63 -2.61 -11.04 -2.32
C VAL A 63 -2.54 -12.01 -3.47
N GLU A 64 -3.54 -12.86 -3.61
CA GLU A 64 -3.64 -13.85 -4.67
C GLU A 64 -2.38 -14.73 -4.78
N GLY A 65 -1.85 -15.17 -3.64
CA GLY A 65 -0.66 -16.00 -3.59
C GLY A 65 0.64 -15.23 -3.65
N ASN A 66 0.61 -13.90 -3.65
CA ASN A 66 1.80 -13.06 -3.68
C ASN A 66 1.95 -12.35 -2.34
N GLU A 67 3.12 -12.45 -1.73
CA GLU A 67 3.38 -11.74 -0.49
C GLU A 67 3.56 -10.26 -0.76
N LEU A 68 2.84 -9.44 0.01
CA LEU A 68 2.94 -7.99 -0.06
C LEU A 68 3.25 -7.45 1.34
N LYS A 69 4.34 -6.72 1.45
CA LYS A 69 4.70 -6.05 2.71
C LYS A 69 4.53 -4.55 2.52
N LEU A 70 3.97 -3.91 3.53
CA LEU A 70 3.67 -2.48 3.49
C LEU A 70 4.19 -1.79 4.74
N ASP A 71 4.70 -0.57 4.55
CA ASP A 71 4.89 0.40 5.61
C ASP A 71 4.06 1.62 5.26
N ILE A 72 3.19 2.05 6.18
CA ILE A 72 2.31 3.19 5.96
C ILE A 72 2.57 4.20 7.05
N GLU A 73 2.85 5.44 6.64
CA GLU A 73 3.09 6.54 7.57
C GLU A 73 2.22 7.73 7.19
N LYS A 74 1.70 8.42 8.20
CA LYS A 74 0.96 9.66 7.99
C LYS A 74 1.93 10.77 7.61
N THR A 75 1.61 11.51 6.57
CA THR A 75 2.43 12.66 6.16
C THR A 75 2.08 13.93 6.92
#